data_e9b59b88dc057443771627b1923ead01
#
_entry.id   e9b59b88dc057443771627b1923ead01
#
_cell.length_a   1.000
_cell.length_b   1.000
_cell.length_c   1.000
_cell.angle_alpha   90.00
_cell.angle_beta   90.00
_cell.angle_gamma   90.00
#
_symmetry.space_group_name_H-M   'P 1'
#
loop_
_entity.id
_entity.type
_entity.pdbx_description
1 polymer ?
#
loop_
_entity_poly.entity_id
_entity_poly.type
_entity_poly.pdbx_seq_one_letter_code
_entity_poly.pdbx_strand_id
1 'polypeptide(L)'
;MSAIVSKNVIRSITTSFKESLERDSDWCEVSKTSPQNADYGKPLYQKVYAMRYIPAYYFEYCILSYQLNRRAKKYGYEHLEIASLGCGLAPDYYALKGNLIDITFNYSGYDAVHWSTEEFMPSKEANFALNISNASQVAQETIDTYDVFFFPKSISDINDHATDNLEALAEKISSSKKERIFFLNSFISSGCSQVSNVVKLFGVVHNAMISKGFTTSDDHKKTFFGQGPLGRYLISIDSNFDYPPSQRLNCERRDNGKVDCLNCNVIKSPILRNNYIEYNLLEYIKHDN
;
A
#
# COMPACT_ATOMS: atom_id res chain seq x y z
N MET A 1 -2.95 3.67 -22.66
CA MET A 1 -1.77 3.70 -21.76
C MET A 1 -2.05 2.78 -20.60
N SER A 2 -1.03 2.13 -20.06
CA SER A 2 -1.09 1.20 -18.93
C SER A 2 -0.33 1.79 -17.74
N ALA A 3 -0.54 1.22 -16.55
CA ALA A 3 0.25 1.59 -15.37
C ALA A 3 1.75 1.37 -15.62
N ILE A 4 2.56 2.26 -15.08
CA ILE A 4 4.02 2.20 -15.18
C ILE A 4 4.56 1.54 -13.92
N VAL A 5 5.27 0.42 -14.09
CA VAL A 5 5.99 -0.25 -13.01
C VAL A 5 7.48 -0.12 -13.25
N SER A 6 8.16 0.52 -12.32
CA SER A 6 9.60 0.74 -12.44
C SER A 6 10.38 -0.47 -11.91
N LYS A 7 11.04 -1.19 -12.82
CA LYS A 7 11.98 -2.27 -12.45
C LYS A 7 13.11 -1.77 -11.57
N ASN A 8 13.53 -0.51 -11.75
CA ASN A 8 14.62 0.07 -10.96
C ASN A 8 14.21 0.32 -9.52
N VAL A 9 12.96 0.75 -9.26
CA VAL A 9 12.44 0.91 -7.89
C VAL A 9 12.47 -0.43 -7.17
N ILE A 10 11.94 -1.49 -7.77
CA ILE A 10 11.93 -2.82 -7.15
C ILE A 10 13.36 -3.33 -6.94
N ARG A 11 14.23 -3.16 -7.94
CA ARG A 11 15.64 -3.60 -7.85
C ARG A 11 16.38 -2.86 -6.73
N SER A 12 16.22 -1.55 -6.64
CA SER A 12 16.88 -0.73 -5.61
C SER A 12 16.47 -1.20 -4.20
N ILE A 13 15.17 -1.29 -3.96
CA ILE A 13 14.64 -1.74 -2.66
C ILE A 13 15.13 -3.15 -2.34
N THR A 14 14.97 -4.09 -3.27
CA THR A 14 15.31 -5.50 -3.01
C THR A 14 16.80 -5.72 -2.83
N THR A 15 17.66 -4.98 -3.52
CA THR A 15 19.12 -5.09 -3.35
C THR A 15 19.54 -4.61 -1.96
N SER A 16 19.07 -3.45 -1.55
CA SER A 16 19.41 -2.89 -0.23
C SER A 16 18.94 -3.79 0.91
N PHE A 17 17.72 -4.30 0.83
CA PHE A 17 17.21 -5.23 1.85
C PHE A 17 17.91 -6.59 1.81
N LYS A 18 18.26 -7.11 0.64
CA LYS A 18 19.01 -8.35 0.50
C LYS A 18 20.33 -8.29 1.26
N GLU A 19 21.14 -7.26 0.99
CA GLU A 19 22.44 -7.08 1.65
C GLU A 19 22.30 -6.95 3.17
N SER A 20 21.24 -6.32 3.62
CA SER A 20 20.92 -6.20 5.05
C SER A 20 20.52 -7.54 5.67
N LEU A 21 19.71 -8.35 4.98
CA LEU A 21 19.26 -9.66 5.48
C LEU A 21 20.36 -10.72 5.49
N GLU A 22 21.27 -10.71 4.52
CA GLU A 22 22.37 -11.70 4.46
C GLU A 22 23.31 -11.62 5.68
N ARG A 23 23.30 -10.50 6.40
CA ARG A 23 24.08 -10.31 7.63
C ARG A 23 23.37 -10.80 8.90
N ASP A 24 22.09 -11.09 8.84
CA ASP A 24 21.26 -11.48 9.97
C ASP A 24 20.95 -12.97 9.92
N SER A 25 21.50 -13.78 10.83
CA SER A 25 21.35 -15.25 10.83
C SER A 25 19.93 -15.75 11.13
N ASP A 26 19.10 -14.92 11.79
CA ASP A 26 17.79 -15.34 12.31
C ASP A 26 16.61 -15.03 11.37
N TRP A 27 16.84 -14.37 10.24
CA TRP A 27 15.79 -14.00 9.29
C TRP A 27 14.96 -15.19 8.80
N CYS A 28 15.57 -16.39 8.74
CA CYS A 28 14.89 -17.62 8.33
C CYS A 28 13.74 -17.98 9.28
N GLU A 29 13.93 -17.83 10.58
CA GLU A 29 12.89 -18.10 11.58
C GLU A 29 11.78 -17.06 11.51
N VAL A 30 12.16 -15.80 11.35
CA VAL A 30 11.18 -14.70 11.20
C VAL A 30 10.35 -14.86 9.92
N SER A 31 10.95 -15.34 8.82
CA SER A 31 10.24 -15.57 7.56
C SER A 31 9.13 -16.63 7.65
N LYS A 32 9.20 -17.50 8.65
CA LYS A 32 8.17 -18.52 8.93
C LYS A 32 7.03 -17.97 9.78
N THR A 33 7.20 -16.81 10.39
CA THR A 33 6.18 -16.21 11.26
C THR A 33 4.94 -15.88 10.42
N SER A 34 3.77 -16.29 10.95
CA SER A 34 2.49 -15.94 10.33
C SER A 34 2.27 -14.43 10.35
N PRO A 35 1.64 -13.84 9.33
CA PRO A 35 1.23 -12.43 9.36
C PRO A 35 0.38 -12.06 10.57
N GLN A 36 -0.39 -13.01 11.11
CA GLN A 36 -1.20 -12.81 12.31
C GLN A 36 -0.38 -12.61 13.60
N ASN A 37 0.88 -13.03 13.59
CA ASN A 37 1.83 -12.86 14.69
C ASN A 37 2.94 -11.86 14.30
N ALA A 38 2.64 -10.95 13.38
CA ALA A 38 3.57 -9.96 12.90
C ALA A 38 3.95 -9.00 14.03
N ASP A 39 5.24 -8.91 14.31
CA ASP A 39 5.79 -7.90 15.22
C ASP A 39 6.54 -6.87 14.39
N TYR A 40 5.80 -5.87 13.90
CA TYR A 40 6.36 -4.79 13.10
C TYR A 40 7.38 -3.92 13.86
N GLY A 41 7.45 -4.02 15.19
CA GLY A 41 8.47 -3.36 16.00
C GLY A 41 9.86 -4.01 15.89
N LYS A 42 9.98 -5.22 15.33
CA LYS A 42 11.26 -5.94 15.20
C LYS A 42 11.97 -5.62 13.89
N PRO A 43 13.20 -5.06 13.91
CA PRO A 43 13.95 -4.71 12.70
C PRO A 43 14.09 -5.86 11.70
N LEU A 44 14.38 -7.07 12.18
CA LEU A 44 14.51 -8.23 11.32
C LEU A 44 13.19 -8.58 10.62
N TYR A 45 12.07 -8.48 11.35
CA TYR A 45 10.75 -8.70 10.75
C TYR A 45 10.45 -7.64 9.66
N GLN A 46 10.77 -6.37 9.92
CA GLN A 46 10.59 -5.29 8.94
C GLN A 46 11.37 -5.55 7.65
N LYS A 47 12.61 -6.03 7.73
CA LYS A 47 13.42 -6.39 6.57
C LYS A 47 12.80 -7.55 5.78
N VAL A 48 12.39 -8.61 6.46
CA VAL A 48 11.72 -9.77 5.83
C VAL A 48 10.39 -9.34 5.19
N TYR A 49 9.62 -8.49 5.88
CA TYR A 49 8.38 -7.93 5.36
C TYR A 49 8.61 -7.16 4.06
N ALA A 50 9.62 -6.30 4.04
CA ALA A 50 9.97 -5.51 2.87
C ALA A 50 10.29 -6.39 1.65
N MET A 51 11.14 -7.41 1.82
CA MET A 51 11.49 -8.33 0.75
C MET A 51 10.33 -9.16 0.25
N ARG A 52 9.41 -9.53 1.16
CA ARG A 52 8.30 -10.42 0.85
C ARG A 52 7.13 -9.70 0.19
N TYR A 53 6.82 -8.48 0.63
CA TYR A 53 5.56 -7.84 0.30
C TYR A 53 5.69 -6.58 -0.55
N ILE A 54 6.75 -5.77 -0.38
CA ILE A 54 6.86 -4.51 -1.11
C ILE A 54 6.75 -4.70 -2.63
N PRO A 55 7.47 -5.64 -3.28
CA PRO A 55 7.37 -5.79 -4.72
C PRO A 55 5.95 -6.08 -5.21
N ALA A 56 5.22 -6.95 -4.49
CA ALA A 56 3.85 -7.31 -4.86
C ALA A 56 2.89 -6.12 -4.67
N TYR A 57 3.00 -5.42 -3.54
CA TYR A 57 2.15 -4.26 -3.23
C TYR A 57 2.43 -3.08 -4.15
N TYR A 58 3.68 -2.85 -4.50
CA TYR A 58 4.06 -1.79 -5.43
C TYR A 58 3.35 -1.91 -6.79
N PHE A 59 3.19 -3.14 -7.32
CA PHE A 59 2.43 -3.36 -8.55
C PHE A 59 0.99 -2.87 -8.44
N GLU A 60 0.33 -3.27 -7.39
CA GLU A 60 -1.06 -2.89 -7.13
C GLU A 60 -1.21 -1.39 -7.00
N TYR A 61 -0.30 -0.75 -6.25
CA TYR A 61 -0.30 0.70 -6.07
C TYR A 61 -0.01 1.46 -7.36
N CYS A 62 0.80 0.90 -8.26
CA CYS A 62 0.99 1.48 -9.60
C CYS A 62 -0.32 1.52 -10.39
N ILE A 63 -1.15 0.49 -10.29
CA ILE A 63 -2.45 0.46 -10.96
C ILE A 63 -3.40 1.50 -10.34
N LEU A 64 -3.48 1.56 -9.02
CA LEU A 64 -4.29 2.55 -8.32
C LEU A 64 -3.86 3.97 -8.65
N SER A 65 -2.56 4.26 -8.61
CA SER A 65 -2.00 5.57 -8.95
C SER A 65 -2.28 5.97 -10.40
N TYR A 66 -2.19 5.04 -11.33
CA TYR A 66 -2.55 5.28 -12.73
C TYR A 66 -4.05 5.61 -12.90
N GLN A 67 -4.92 4.91 -12.18
CA GLN A 67 -6.36 5.21 -12.22
C GLN A 67 -6.66 6.56 -11.57
N LEU A 68 -6.00 6.89 -10.47
CA LEU A 68 -6.09 8.21 -9.86
C LEU A 68 -5.69 9.32 -10.84
N ASN A 69 -4.55 9.16 -11.52
CA ASN A 69 -4.09 10.13 -12.52
C ASN A 69 -5.15 10.39 -13.60
N ARG A 70 -5.81 9.33 -14.09
CA ARG A 70 -6.87 9.47 -15.08
C ARG A 70 -8.09 10.21 -14.56
N ARG A 71 -8.52 9.91 -13.31
CA ARG A 71 -9.66 10.60 -12.69
C ARG A 71 -9.34 12.05 -12.37
N ALA A 72 -8.20 12.31 -11.75
CA ALA A 72 -7.77 13.66 -11.39
C ALA A 72 -7.65 14.57 -12.63
N LYS A 73 -7.03 14.07 -13.71
CA LYS A 73 -6.96 14.81 -14.99
C LYS A 73 -8.33 15.14 -15.58
N LYS A 74 -9.31 14.26 -15.45
CA LYS A 74 -10.68 14.51 -15.92
C LYS A 74 -11.29 15.75 -15.27
N TYR A 75 -10.88 16.06 -14.04
CA TYR A 75 -11.35 17.19 -13.26
C TYR A 75 -10.37 18.38 -13.21
N GLY A 76 -9.30 18.33 -14.01
CA GLY A 76 -8.35 19.43 -14.15
C GLY A 76 -7.38 19.60 -12.96
N TYR A 77 -7.18 18.57 -12.16
CA TYR A 77 -6.17 18.63 -11.09
C TYR A 77 -4.76 18.73 -11.67
N GLU A 78 -4.00 19.73 -11.22
CA GLU A 78 -2.58 19.91 -11.52
C GLU A 78 -1.71 19.54 -10.32
N HIS A 79 -2.33 19.51 -9.13
CA HIS A 79 -1.68 19.16 -7.87
C HIS A 79 -2.62 18.34 -6.98
N LEU A 80 -2.07 17.42 -6.16
CA LEU A 80 -2.81 16.63 -5.19
C LEU A 80 -2.10 16.60 -3.84
N GLU A 81 -2.84 16.80 -2.77
CA GLU A 81 -2.42 16.54 -1.40
C GLU A 81 -2.85 15.13 -1.00
N ILE A 82 -1.88 14.26 -0.68
CA ILE A 82 -2.11 12.83 -0.48
C ILE A 82 -1.74 12.41 0.94
N ALA A 83 -2.68 11.83 1.67
CA ALA A 83 -2.44 11.12 2.92
C ALA A 83 -2.39 9.62 2.68
N SER A 84 -1.31 8.98 3.08
CA SER A 84 -1.21 7.50 3.11
C SER A 84 -1.24 7.01 4.55
N LEU A 85 -2.26 6.23 4.88
CA LEU A 85 -2.61 5.84 6.24
C LEU A 85 -2.16 4.40 6.50
N GLY A 86 -1.16 4.20 7.37
CA GLY A 86 -0.45 2.94 7.55
C GLY A 86 0.50 2.67 6.39
N CYS A 87 1.34 3.66 6.03
CA CYS A 87 2.15 3.64 4.81
C CYS A 87 3.31 2.64 4.85
N GLY A 88 3.69 2.14 6.02
CA GLY A 88 4.84 1.25 6.16
C GLY A 88 6.11 1.88 5.60
N LEU A 89 6.76 1.21 4.66
CA LEU A 89 7.95 1.70 3.95
C LEU A 89 7.62 2.54 2.70
N ALA A 90 6.40 3.02 2.58
CA ALA A 90 5.90 3.90 1.54
C ALA A 90 6.11 3.41 0.07
N PRO A 91 5.82 2.14 -0.27
CA PRO A 91 5.91 1.68 -1.65
C PRO A 91 4.90 2.38 -2.56
N ASP A 92 3.81 2.87 -2.01
CA ASP A 92 2.78 3.66 -2.66
C ASP A 92 3.28 5.03 -3.11
N TYR A 93 4.21 5.67 -2.37
CA TYR A 93 4.86 6.89 -2.83
C TYR A 93 5.56 6.69 -4.19
N TYR A 94 6.35 5.62 -4.33
CA TYR A 94 7.03 5.34 -5.60
C TYR A 94 6.05 5.03 -6.73
N ALA A 95 4.93 4.41 -6.40
CA ALA A 95 3.86 4.14 -7.36
C ALA A 95 3.19 5.44 -7.84
N LEU A 96 2.89 6.35 -6.91
CA LEU A 96 2.36 7.69 -7.21
C LEU A 96 3.35 8.47 -8.08
N LYS A 97 4.61 8.54 -7.67
CA LYS A 97 5.68 9.24 -8.41
C LYS A 97 5.83 8.74 -9.86
N GLY A 98 5.65 7.44 -10.07
CA GLY A 98 5.76 6.83 -11.41
C GLY A 98 4.52 6.97 -12.27
N ASN A 99 3.35 7.24 -11.70
CA ASN A 99 2.07 7.17 -12.41
C ASN A 99 1.22 8.45 -12.40
N LEU A 100 1.53 9.44 -11.55
CA LEU A 100 0.94 10.77 -11.63
C LEU A 100 1.70 11.59 -12.68
N ILE A 101 1.28 11.46 -13.94
CA ILE A 101 1.91 12.14 -15.07
C ILE A 101 1.23 13.51 -15.24
N ASP A 102 2.04 14.59 -15.27
CA ASP A 102 1.59 15.98 -15.35
C ASP A 102 0.69 16.43 -14.17
N ILE A 103 0.73 15.70 -13.07
CA ILE A 103 0.12 16.10 -11.80
C ILE A 103 1.23 16.06 -10.75
N THR A 104 1.49 17.17 -10.11
CA THR A 104 2.39 17.22 -8.95
C THR A 104 1.64 16.76 -7.70
N PHE A 105 2.36 16.35 -6.67
CA PHE A 105 1.74 15.97 -5.41
C PHE A 105 2.65 16.19 -4.21
N ASN A 106 2.04 16.41 -3.06
CA ASN A 106 2.67 16.24 -1.76
C ASN A 106 2.16 14.95 -1.12
N TYR A 107 3.04 14.27 -0.42
CA TYR A 107 2.74 13.00 0.23
C TYR A 107 3.01 13.09 1.72
N SER A 108 2.00 12.78 2.50
CA SER A 108 2.09 12.64 3.96
C SER A 108 1.80 11.18 4.33
N GLY A 109 2.85 10.42 4.64
CA GLY A 109 2.73 9.06 5.18
C GLY A 109 2.47 9.12 6.69
N TYR A 110 1.54 8.32 7.17
CA TYR A 110 1.24 8.11 8.60
C TYR A 110 1.43 6.64 8.92
N ASP A 111 2.19 6.35 9.96
CA ASP A 111 2.36 4.98 10.46
C ASP A 111 2.52 5.01 11.97
N ALA A 112 1.88 4.08 12.66
CA ALA A 112 1.99 3.96 14.12
C ALA A 112 3.33 3.35 14.56
N VAL A 113 4.03 2.69 13.63
CA VAL A 113 5.27 1.98 13.89
C VAL A 113 6.46 2.78 13.35
N HIS A 114 7.47 2.94 14.19
CA HIS A 114 8.76 3.45 13.73
C HIS A 114 9.53 2.31 13.02
N TRP A 115 9.77 2.50 11.73
CA TRP A 115 10.52 1.53 10.92
C TRP A 115 12.02 1.78 11.05
N SER A 116 12.76 0.83 11.58
CA SER A 116 14.24 0.91 11.65
C SER A 116 14.91 0.89 10.27
N THR A 117 14.12 0.64 9.23
CA THR A 117 14.51 0.59 7.82
C THR A 117 14.04 1.82 7.05
N GLU A 118 13.68 2.90 7.75
CA GLU A 118 13.22 4.16 7.13
C GLU A 118 14.24 4.79 6.19
N GLU A 119 15.52 4.47 6.33
CA GLU A 119 16.59 4.89 5.43
C GLU A 119 16.36 4.47 3.97
N PHE A 120 15.52 3.46 3.73
CA PHE A 120 15.12 3.02 2.39
C PHE A 120 13.86 3.70 1.88
N MET A 121 13.21 4.51 2.71
CA MET A 121 12.07 5.32 2.31
C MET A 121 12.51 6.52 1.46
N PRO A 122 11.59 7.18 0.77
CA PRO A 122 11.89 8.36 -0.06
C PRO A 122 12.13 9.64 0.76
N SER A 123 12.77 9.54 1.91
CA SER A 123 12.97 10.63 2.88
C SER A 123 13.79 11.82 2.35
N LYS A 124 14.48 11.65 1.22
CA LYS A 124 15.23 12.74 0.55
C LYS A 124 14.37 13.52 -0.46
N GLU A 125 13.17 13.08 -0.73
CA GLU A 125 12.28 13.74 -1.69
C GLU A 125 11.58 14.92 -0.99
N ALA A 126 11.59 16.09 -1.64
CA ALA A 126 11.07 17.33 -1.06
C ALA A 126 9.54 17.30 -0.80
N ASN A 127 8.83 16.46 -1.53
CA ASN A 127 7.38 16.29 -1.44
C ASN A 127 6.97 15.05 -0.61
N PHE A 128 7.87 14.50 0.20
CA PHE A 128 7.62 13.36 1.08
C PHE A 128 7.75 13.77 2.54
N ALA A 129 6.73 13.46 3.33
CA ALA A 129 6.76 13.58 4.79
C ALA A 129 6.31 12.27 5.43
N LEU A 130 7.01 11.84 6.48
CA LEU A 130 6.63 10.70 7.31
C LEU A 130 6.26 11.18 8.71
N ASN A 131 5.08 10.78 9.18
CA ASN A 131 4.55 11.09 10.49
C ASN A 131 4.38 9.80 11.30
N ILE A 132 5.10 9.66 12.40
CA ILE A 132 4.94 8.51 13.30
C ILE A 132 3.80 8.82 14.26
N SER A 133 2.60 8.43 13.85
CA SER A 133 1.37 8.62 14.62
C SER A 133 0.26 7.70 14.13
N ASN A 134 -0.72 7.43 15.00
CA ASN A 134 -1.95 6.75 14.59
C ASN A 134 -2.75 7.62 13.60
N ALA A 135 -3.37 7.00 12.62
CA ALA A 135 -4.15 7.69 11.60
C ALA A 135 -5.30 8.52 12.18
N SER A 136 -5.98 8.02 13.22
CA SER A 136 -7.08 8.72 13.89
C SER A 136 -6.63 9.93 14.72
N GLN A 137 -5.34 10.09 14.99
CA GLN A 137 -4.79 11.23 15.74
C GLN A 137 -4.47 12.44 14.86
N VAL A 138 -4.52 12.30 13.55
CA VAL A 138 -4.31 13.42 12.61
C VAL A 138 -5.30 14.55 12.91
N ALA A 139 -4.80 15.78 13.01
CA ALA A 139 -5.62 16.94 13.30
C ALA A 139 -6.60 17.23 12.15
N GLN A 140 -7.79 17.78 12.48
CA GLN A 140 -8.82 18.07 11.48
C GLN A 140 -8.33 19.04 10.41
N GLU A 141 -7.58 20.06 10.83
CA GLU A 141 -7.02 21.07 9.91
C GLU A 141 -6.10 20.44 8.86
N THR A 142 -5.40 19.38 9.25
CA THR A 142 -4.53 18.61 8.35
C THR A 142 -5.37 17.72 7.42
N ILE A 143 -6.39 17.04 7.96
CA ILE A 143 -7.34 16.25 7.16
C ILE A 143 -8.01 17.11 6.08
N ASP A 144 -8.36 18.34 6.40
CA ASP A 144 -9.00 19.29 5.49
C ASP A 144 -8.13 19.69 4.28
N THR A 145 -6.82 19.40 4.33
CA THR A 145 -5.91 19.69 3.20
C THR A 145 -5.90 18.60 2.14
N TYR A 146 -6.22 17.36 2.50
CA TYR A 146 -6.02 16.23 1.61
C TYR A 146 -7.12 16.05 0.56
N ASP A 147 -6.70 15.80 -0.67
CA ASP A 147 -7.56 15.43 -1.80
C ASP A 147 -7.70 13.91 -1.92
N VAL A 148 -6.69 13.17 -1.41
CA VAL A 148 -6.58 11.73 -1.55
C VAL A 148 -6.23 11.08 -0.23
N PHE A 149 -6.98 10.03 0.12
CA PHE A 149 -6.64 9.12 1.22
C PHE A 149 -6.30 7.75 0.66
N PHE A 150 -5.10 7.28 0.94
CA PHE A 150 -4.63 5.97 0.54
C PHE A 150 -4.60 5.03 1.76
N PHE A 151 -5.26 3.88 1.66
CA PHE A 151 -5.21 2.78 2.62
C PHE A 151 -4.40 1.62 2.02
N PRO A 152 -3.06 1.60 2.18
CA PRO A 152 -2.20 0.60 1.56
C PRO A 152 -2.18 -0.70 2.37
N LYS A 153 -3.25 -1.50 2.29
CA LYS A 153 -3.51 -2.73 3.05
C LYS A 153 -3.61 -2.54 4.57
N SER A 154 -3.90 -1.34 5.01
CA SER A 154 -3.79 -0.90 6.41
C SER A 154 -5.12 -0.76 7.14
N ILE A 155 -6.25 -0.76 6.43
CA ILE A 155 -7.55 -0.47 7.06
C ILE A 155 -7.92 -1.45 8.19
N SER A 156 -7.53 -2.73 8.07
CA SER A 156 -7.69 -3.71 9.14
C SER A 156 -6.80 -3.39 10.33
N ASP A 157 -5.55 -3.01 10.07
CA ASP A 157 -4.59 -2.69 11.12
C ASP A 157 -5.05 -1.45 11.90
N ILE A 158 -5.57 -0.43 11.22
CA ILE A 158 -6.16 0.76 11.84
C ILE A 158 -7.38 0.40 12.68
N ASN A 159 -8.24 -0.51 12.19
CA ASN A 159 -9.42 -0.95 12.93
C ASN A 159 -9.09 -1.79 14.16
N ASP A 160 -8.07 -2.65 14.07
CA ASP A 160 -7.76 -3.65 15.08
C ASP A 160 -6.71 -3.16 16.11
N HIS A 161 -6.07 -2.02 15.83
CA HIS A 161 -5.03 -1.46 16.70
C HIS A 161 -5.67 -0.82 17.94
N ALA A 162 -5.21 -1.22 19.14
CA ALA A 162 -5.81 -0.81 20.42
C ALA A 162 -5.82 0.72 20.67
N THR A 163 -4.93 1.47 20.03
CA THR A 163 -4.79 2.93 20.20
C THR A 163 -5.22 3.72 18.97
N ASP A 164 -5.70 3.05 17.92
CA ASP A 164 -6.28 3.70 16.73
C ASP A 164 -7.80 3.49 16.68
N ASN A 165 -8.51 4.25 15.89
CA ASN A 165 -9.95 4.20 15.82
C ASN A 165 -10.44 4.57 14.41
N LEU A 166 -10.86 3.56 13.66
CA LEU A 166 -11.36 3.74 12.30
C LEU A 166 -12.61 4.62 12.23
N GLU A 167 -13.51 4.55 13.23
CA GLU A 167 -14.72 5.36 13.27
C GLU A 167 -14.38 6.85 13.49
N ALA A 168 -13.45 7.15 14.40
CA ALA A 168 -12.99 8.51 14.65
C ALA A 168 -12.26 9.09 13.43
N LEU A 169 -11.46 8.28 12.73
CA LEU A 169 -10.81 8.67 11.48
C LEU A 169 -11.86 8.96 10.39
N ALA A 170 -12.85 8.08 10.22
CA ALA A 170 -13.92 8.23 9.25
C ALA A 170 -14.76 9.49 9.50
N GLU A 171 -15.05 9.83 10.77
CA GLU A 171 -15.75 11.07 11.15
C GLU A 171 -14.93 12.31 10.77
N LYS A 172 -13.62 12.29 11.00
CA LYS A 172 -12.74 13.40 10.60
C LYS A 172 -12.68 13.56 9.08
N ILE A 173 -12.46 12.47 8.34
CA ILE A 173 -12.40 12.53 6.88
C ILE A 173 -13.73 13.02 6.29
N SER A 174 -14.85 12.52 6.80
CA SER A 174 -16.19 12.93 6.32
C SER A 174 -16.56 14.35 6.69
N SER A 175 -15.91 14.93 7.72
CA SER A 175 -16.06 16.33 8.10
C SER A 175 -15.17 17.27 7.30
N SER A 176 -14.38 16.77 6.34
CA SER A 176 -13.52 17.56 5.49
C SER A 176 -14.27 18.64 4.72
N LYS A 177 -13.59 19.78 4.51
CA LYS A 177 -14.09 20.92 3.73
C LYS A 177 -13.91 20.75 2.22
N LYS A 178 -13.22 19.67 1.78
CA LYS A 178 -13.03 19.39 0.36
C LYS A 178 -14.37 19.04 -0.31
N GLU A 179 -14.58 19.58 -1.48
CA GLU A 179 -15.73 19.24 -2.32
C GLU A 179 -15.59 17.85 -2.95
N ARG A 180 -14.36 17.38 -3.12
CA ARG A 180 -14.05 16.09 -3.74
C ARG A 180 -12.92 15.41 -3.00
N ILE A 181 -13.11 14.12 -2.71
CA ILE A 181 -12.14 13.27 -2.06
C ILE A 181 -12.01 11.95 -2.84
N PHE A 182 -10.78 11.51 -3.06
CA PHE A 182 -10.47 10.20 -3.63
C PHE A 182 -9.96 9.25 -2.55
N PHE A 183 -10.39 8.00 -2.63
CA PHE A 183 -9.86 6.92 -1.81
C PHE A 183 -9.19 5.87 -2.68
N LEU A 184 -7.94 5.59 -2.40
CA LEU A 184 -7.20 4.47 -2.97
C LEU A 184 -7.13 3.37 -1.91
N ASN A 185 -7.88 2.30 -2.12
CA ASN A 185 -7.95 1.21 -1.17
C ASN A 185 -7.28 -0.04 -1.73
N SER A 186 -6.40 -0.59 -0.95
CA SER A 186 -5.79 -1.88 -1.18
C SER A 186 -6.06 -2.77 0.03
N PHE A 187 -6.55 -3.98 -0.22
CA PHE A 187 -7.00 -4.90 0.82
C PHE A 187 -6.16 -6.16 0.84
N ILE A 188 -6.04 -6.78 2.02
CA ILE A 188 -5.47 -8.12 2.14
C ILE A 188 -6.52 -9.10 1.65
N SER A 189 -6.22 -9.79 0.54
CA SER A 189 -7.10 -10.83 0.01
C SER A 189 -6.84 -12.17 0.69
N SER A 190 -7.91 -12.83 1.11
CA SER A 190 -7.86 -14.20 1.62
C SER A 190 -7.72 -15.26 0.53
N GLY A 191 -7.70 -14.87 -0.75
CA GLY A 191 -7.66 -15.82 -1.88
C GLY A 191 -8.95 -16.61 -2.10
N CYS A 192 -9.98 -16.36 -1.32
CA CYS A 192 -11.30 -17.01 -1.42
C CYS A 192 -12.30 -16.06 -2.08
N SER A 193 -13.25 -16.63 -2.81
CA SER A 193 -14.31 -15.94 -3.56
C SER A 193 -15.30 -15.11 -2.73
N GLN A 194 -15.14 -15.04 -1.43
CA GLN A 194 -15.93 -14.18 -0.56
C GLN A 194 -15.26 -12.83 -0.44
N VAL A 195 -16.04 -11.75 -0.66
CA VAL A 195 -15.65 -10.39 -0.33
C VAL A 195 -15.02 -10.38 1.05
N SER A 196 -13.74 -10.05 1.14
CA SER A 196 -13.00 -10.15 2.39
C SER A 196 -13.71 -9.28 3.45
N ASN A 197 -13.72 -9.72 4.69
CA ASN A 197 -14.26 -8.88 5.77
C ASN A 197 -13.58 -7.52 5.83
N VAL A 198 -12.36 -7.44 5.34
CA VAL A 198 -11.58 -6.20 5.25
C VAL A 198 -12.24 -5.16 4.32
N VAL A 199 -12.80 -5.59 3.19
CA VAL A 199 -13.56 -4.67 2.29
C VAL A 199 -14.77 -4.09 3.01
N LYS A 200 -15.41 -4.86 3.91
CA LYS A 200 -16.55 -4.38 4.70
C LYS A 200 -16.17 -3.26 5.68
N LEU A 201 -14.92 -3.22 6.14
CA LEU A 201 -14.44 -2.16 7.05
C LEU A 201 -14.50 -0.80 6.37
N PHE A 202 -14.26 -0.72 5.06
CA PHE A 202 -14.43 0.55 4.35
C PHE A 202 -15.86 1.07 4.39
N GLY A 203 -16.86 0.21 4.69
CA GLY A 203 -18.23 0.61 4.92
C GLY A 203 -18.37 1.63 6.06
N VAL A 204 -17.48 1.63 7.05
CA VAL A 204 -17.45 2.64 8.13
C VAL A 204 -17.17 4.02 7.53
N VAL A 205 -16.11 4.13 6.71
CA VAL A 205 -15.76 5.38 6.02
C VAL A 205 -16.88 5.80 5.05
N HIS A 206 -17.39 4.85 4.26
CA HIS A 206 -18.49 5.12 3.32
C HIS A 206 -19.72 5.72 4.03
N ASN A 207 -20.17 5.09 5.10
CA ASN A 207 -21.35 5.54 5.84
C ASN A 207 -21.13 6.93 6.46
N ALA A 208 -19.95 7.20 7.00
CA ALA A 208 -19.61 8.52 7.52
C ALA A 208 -19.65 9.58 6.40
N MET A 209 -19.06 9.30 5.23
CA MET A 209 -19.09 10.20 4.07
C MET A 209 -20.53 10.54 3.63
N ILE A 210 -21.37 9.50 3.48
CA ILE A 210 -22.77 9.70 3.08
C ILE A 210 -23.54 10.50 4.13
N SER A 211 -23.33 10.25 5.42
CA SER A 211 -23.99 10.97 6.51
C SER A 211 -23.67 12.48 6.56
N LYS A 212 -22.51 12.87 6.00
CA LYS A 212 -22.05 14.26 5.92
C LYS A 212 -22.35 14.93 4.57
N GLY A 213 -23.19 14.30 3.75
CA GLY A 213 -23.66 14.88 2.48
C GLY A 213 -22.77 14.63 1.26
N PHE A 214 -21.75 13.78 1.38
CA PHE A 214 -21.03 13.30 0.21
C PHE A 214 -21.86 12.28 -0.55
N THR A 215 -21.69 12.25 -1.87
CA THR A 215 -22.28 11.24 -2.76
C THR A 215 -21.19 10.56 -3.57
N THR A 216 -21.47 9.36 -4.04
CA THR A 216 -20.57 8.62 -4.92
C THR A 216 -21.35 7.79 -5.94
N SER A 217 -20.83 7.67 -7.16
CA SER A 217 -21.31 6.72 -8.16
C SER A 217 -20.53 5.40 -8.10
N ASP A 218 -19.46 5.33 -7.33
CA ASP A 218 -18.65 4.13 -7.18
C ASP A 218 -19.28 3.20 -6.12
N ASP A 219 -19.24 1.89 -6.36
CA ASP A 219 -19.67 0.88 -5.40
C ASP A 219 -18.49 0.50 -4.50
N HIS A 220 -18.54 0.91 -3.22
CA HIS A 220 -17.48 0.66 -2.26
C HIS A 220 -17.27 -0.83 -1.93
N LYS A 221 -18.25 -1.70 -2.23
CA LYS A 221 -18.16 -3.15 -2.05
C LYS A 221 -17.56 -3.86 -3.25
N LYS A 222 -17.49 -3.16 -4.39
CA LYS A 222 -16.94 -3.71 -5.61
C LYS A 222 -15.43 -3.49 -5.65
N THR A 223 -14.71 -4.59 -5.55
CA THR A 223 -13.25 -4.60 -5.68
C THR A 223 -12.83 -5.24 -6.99
N PHE A 224 -11.64 -4.89 -7.44
CA PHE A 224 -10.94 -5.61 -8.48
C PHE A 224 -10.05 -6.64 -7.84
N PHE A 225 -10.17 -7.88 -8.29
CA PHE A 225 -9.46 -9.02 -7.74
C PHE A 225 -8.66 -9.73 -8.84
N GLY A 226 -7.39 -9.97 -8.60
CA GLY A 226 -6.54 -10.74 -9.48
C GLY A 226 -6.55 -10.23 -10.93
N GLN A 227 -7.07 -11.05 -11.82
CA GLN A 227 -7.13 -10.79 -13.26
C GLN A 227 -8.36 -9.96 -13.72
N GLY A 228 -8.96 -9.17 -12.85
CA GLY A 228 -10.05 -8.26 -13.24
C GLY A 228 -9.67 -7.35 -14.41
N PRO A 229 -10.54 -6.42 -14.83
CA PRO A 229 -10.28 -5.56 -15.99
C PRO A 229 -8.93 -4.82 -15.96
N LEU A 230 -8.43 -4.54 -14.76
CA LEU A 230 -7.10 -3.97 -14.54
C LEU A 230 -5.99 -5.03 -14.54
N GLY A 231 -6.29 -6.31 -14.36
CA GLY A 231 -5.35 -7.43 -14.41
C GLY A 231 -4.66 -7.59 -15.76
N ARG A 232 -5.25 -7.08 -16.84
CA ARG A 232 -4.59 -7.00 -18.15
C ARG A 232 -3.30 -6.18 -18.10
N TYR A 233 -3.24 -5.18 -17.24
CA TYR A 233 -2.04 -4.36 -17.06
C TYR A 233 -0.95 -5.11 -16.30
N LEU A 234 -1.33 -5.94 -15.33
CA LEU A 234 -0.40 -6.78 -14.59
C LEU A 234 0.20 -7.87 -15.47
N ILE A 235 -0.60 -8.54 -16.28
CA ILE A 235 -0.13 -9.59 -17.19
C ILE A 235 0.91 -9.02 -18.17
N SER A 236 0.69 -7.82 -18.72
CA SER A 236 1.67 -7.19 -19.61
C SER A 236 2.96 -6.77 -18.89
N ILE A 237 2.89 -6.52 -17.59
CA ILE A 237 4.03 -6.17 -16.76
C ILE A 237 4.78 -7.43 -16.32
N ASP A 238 4.08 -8.46 -15.87
CA ASP A 238 4.64 -9.75 -15.46
C ASP A 238 5.45 -10.42 -16.56
N SER A 239 4.96 -10.40 -17.79
CA SER A 239 5.66 -11.00 -18.94
C SER A 239 7.01 -10.34 -19.23
N ASN A 240 7.25 -9.14 -18.74
CA ASN A 240 8.49 -8.37 -18.90
C ASN A 240 9.30 -8.24 -17.61
N PHE A 241 8.82 -8.81 -16.50
CA PHE A 241 9.48 -8.70 -15.21
C PHE A 241 10.13 -10.03 -14.82
N ASP A 242 11.36 -10.22 -15.30
CA ASP A 242 12.25 -11.26 -14.77
C ASP A 242 12.91 -10.74 -13.49
N TYR A 243 12.65 -11.43 -12.38
CA TYR A 243 13.33 -11.16 -11.14
C TYR A 243 14.80 -11.58 -11.28
N PRO A 244 15.75 -10.63 -11.18
CA PRO A 244 17.14 -10.98 -11.43
C PRO A 244 17.60 -12.11 -10.51
N PRO A 245 18.25 -13.17 -11.02
CA PRO A 245 18.79 -14.25 -10.20
C PRO A 245 19.74 -13.74 -9.10
N SER A 246 20.44 -12.63 -9.37
CA SER A 246 21.33 -11.96 -8.41
C SER A 246 20.61 -11.37 -7.19
N GLN A 247 19.27 -11.29 -7.21
CA GLN A 247 18.48 -10.81 -6.10
C GLN A 247 17.88 -11.94 -5.24
N ARG A 248 18.18 -13.18 -5.55
CA ARG A 248 17.91 -14.30 -4.66
C ARG A 248 18.88 -14.24 -3.48
N LEU A 249 18.34 -14.40 -2.29
CA LEU A 249 19.17 -14.47 -1.09
C LEU A 249 20.07 -15.70 -1.16
N ASN A 250 21.36 -15.50 -0.92
CA ASN A 250 22.25 -16.61 -0.61
C ASN A 250 21.95 -17.04 0.82
N CYS A 251 21.55 -18.28 0.99
CA CYS A 251 21.23 -18.83 2.28
C CYS A 251 22.02 -20.11 2.49
N GLU A 252 22.96 -20.09 3.44
CA GLU A 252 23.76 -21.25 3.78
C GLU A 252 22.92 -22.46 4.23
N ARG A 253 21.74 -22.22 4.82
CA ARG A 253 20.82 -23.30 5.21
C ARG A 253 20.22 -24.03 4.02
N ARG A 254 20.11 -23.38 2.86
CA ARG A 254 19.62 -23.97 1.61
C ARG A 254 20.59 -25.06 1.11
N ASP A 255 21.88 -24.80 1.22
CA ASP A 255 22.91 -25.69 0.69
C ASP A 255 23.07 -26.95 1.56
N ASN A 256 22.53 -26.92 2.79
CA ASN A 256 22.51 -28.04 3.72
C ASN A 256 21.29 -28.98 3.57
N GLY A 257 20.52 -28.85 2.47
CA GLY A 257 19.48 -29.84 2.10
C GLY A 257 18.27 -29.95 3.01
N LYS A 258 18.00 -28.93 3.86
CA LYS A 258 16.82 -28.92 4.74
C LYS A 258 15.54 -28.73 3.93
N VAL A 259 14.60 -29.67 4.08
CA VAL A 259 13.31 -29.71 3.38
C VAL A 259 12.49 -28.42 3.55
N ASP A 260 12.61 -27.75 4.68
CA ASP A 260 11.93 -26.49 4.99
C ASP A 260 12.28 -25.33 4.03
N CYS A 261 13.47 -25.37 3.43
CA CYS A 261 13.91 -24.34 2.49
C CYS A 261 13.21 -24.40 1.12
N LEU A 262 12.64 -25.54 0.74
CA LEU A 262 11.90 -25.69 -0.51
C LEU A 262 10.66 -24.79 -0.56
N ASN A 263 10.11 -24.44 0.58
CA ASN A 263 8.91 -23.60 0.73
C ASN A 263 9.22 -22.18 1.22
N CYS A 264 10.49 -21.81 1.36
CA CYS A 264 10.87 -20.48 1.81
C CYS A 264 10.53 -19.42 0.74
N ASN A 265 9.52 -18.58 1.03
CA ASN A 265 9.07 -17.53 0.12
C ASN A 265 10.04 -16.35 0.00
N VAL A 266 10.98 -16.21 0.92
CA VAL A 266 11.99 -15.14 0.89
C VAL A 266 13.09 -15.45 -0.12
N ILE A 267 13.42 -16.73 -0.30
CA ILE A 267 14.45 -17.20 -1.26
C ILE A 267 13.87 -17.35 -2.67
N LYS A 268 12.62 -17.81 -2.74
CA LYS A 268 11.89 -17.85 -4.01
C LYS A 268 11.46 -16.42 -4.30
N SER A 269 11.74 -15.91 -5.46
CA SER A 269 11.37 -14.60 -5.97
C SER A 269 10.21 -13.95 -5.24
N PRO A 270 10.27 -12.65 -4.89
CA PRO A 270 9.14 -11.97 -4.27
C PRO A 270 7.90 -12.28 -5.06
N ILE A 271 6.82 -12.46 -4.36
CA ILE A 271 5.59 -12.97 -4.92
C ILE A 271 4.96 -11.88 -5.76
N LEU A 272 5.30 -11.82 -7.03
CA LEU A 272 4.54 -11.11 -8.04
C LEU A 272 3.33 -11.97 -8.45
N ARG A 273 2.58 -12.47 -7.46
CA ARG A 273 1.37 -13.26 -7.72
C ARG A 273 0.16 -12.35 -7.62
N ASN A 274 -0.54 -12.23 -8.73
CA ASN A 274 -1.80 -11.51 -8.86
C ASN A 274 -2.93 -12.05 -7.96
N ASN A 275 -2.73 -13.20 -7.33
CA ASN A 275 -3.76 -13.93 -6.59
C ASN A 275 -4.17 -13.26 -5.26
N TYR A 276 -3.40 -12.27 -4.80
CA TYR A 276 -3.63 -11.60 -3.51
C TYR A 276 -3.93 -10.11 -3.66
N ILE A 277 -4.17 -9.66 -4.88
CA ILE A 277 -4.49 -8.27 -5.18
C ILE A 277 -5.99 -8.08 -5.06
N GLU A 278 -6.41 -7.20 -4.16
CA GLU A 278 -7.79 -6.76 -4.01
C GLU A 278 -7.79 -5.26 -3.71
N TYR A 279 -8.40 -4.46 -4.60
CA TYR A 279 -8.30 -3.01 -4.52
C TYR A 279 -9.49 -2.32 -5.17
N ASN A 280 -9.74 -1.07 -4.79
CA ASN A 280 -10.62 -0.16 -5.51
C ASN A 280 -10.15 1.29 -5.40
N LEU A 281 -10.62 2.09 -6.35
CA LEU A 281 -10.53 3.55 -6.34
C LEU A 281 -11.94 4.10 -6.27
N LEU A 282 -12.22 4.92 -5.27
CA LEU A 282 -13.52 5.54 -5.05
C LEU A 282 -13.40 7.06 -5.07
N GLU A 283 -14.47 7.71 -5.51
CA GLU A 283 -14.60 9.16 -5.55
C GLU A 283 -15.85 9.58 -4.80
N TYR A 284 -15.72 10.54 -3.91
CA TYR A 284 -16.81 11.14 -3.17
C TYR A 284 -16.88 12.65 -3.48
N ILE A 285 -18.09 13.13 -3.72
CA ILE A 285 -18.34 14.52 -4.07
C ILE A 285 -19.35 15.09 -3.07
N LYS A 286 -19.04 16.22 -2.48
CA LYS A 286 -19.94 16.98 -1.63
C LYS A 286 -20.68 17.98 -2.51
N HIS A 287 -21.99 17.94 -2.47
CA HIS A 287 -22.81 18.94 -3.14
C HIS A 287 -23.12 20.06 -2.15
N ASP A 288 -22.84 21.29 -2.54
CA ASP A 288 -23.34 22.45 -1.79
C ASP A 288 -24.87 22.40 -1.76
N ASN A 289 -25.43 22.40 -0.56
CA ASN A 289 -26.87 22.53 -0.34
C ASN A 289 -27.33 23.96 -0.51
#